data_13a41d18d33f466fb0994b757b44b7c2
#
_entry.id   13a41d18d33f466fb0994b757b44b7c2
#
_cell.length_a   1.000
_cell.length_b   1.000
_cell.length_c   1.000
_cell.angle_alpha   90.00
_cell.angle_beta   90.00
_cell.angle_gamma   90.00
#
_symmetry.space_group_name_H-M   'P 1'
#
loop_
_entity.id
_entity.type
_entity.pdbx_description
1 polymer ?
#
loop_
_entity_poly.entity_id
_entity_poly.type
_entity_poly.pdbx_seq_one_letter_code
_entity_poly.pdbx_strand_id
1 'polypeptide(L)'
;MKSKEPKEFVSSLNIIRDNIEKLSKVFPDTVKDGAVDVTSLLHHLGLTNDHDEEEFYNFTWKGKKEAIQSTQEPSEGTLRKVKNYGDKTTKNLFIEGDNFEVIKILQKSYQEKIKLIYIDPPYNTGKDFVYKDNYKDNIKNYLETTTQKDKKSKLSSANIDTTGRFHTNWLNMMYPRLSISRNLLKADGVIAIHIDEHEYANLEKIMNELYGENNRLGTIVWDKRNPKGDSKGIAYQHESILLYCKDIHEFKKKNAFKRVKENAGKIIAKANELVKTKGLSMARKELKAWMRKQDFSGGEKAYQLIDEKGKVYRPVSMAWPNKKQAPDDYFIPLVHPVTKKACPIPARGWRNPPATMERLLKDDLILFGADETTQPNRKYLLEENMFENVSSMIYYGGSDDAKLKELDVSFDTPKVVDVCKKIIEPICQPHDIVLDFFAGSATTAHAVLELNQGNQKQLNFIMVQIPEPIAKKHEAYKKGYQLISDVGIDRVNKVQQKIRKEDPENADKMDLGFTVFKISSSNIKSWSQNEDDSISITPQNLNEHCTEEDIIYEILLQRGLDLTLPIKEETIKGKKVFNVGDGLLYINSMNS
;
A
#
# COMPACT_ATOMS: atom_id res chain seq x y z
N MET A 1 -24.99 22.56 -35.75
CA MET A 1 -23.96 21.81 -35.01
C MET A 1 -24.05 22.26 -33.56
N LYS A 2 -24.55 21.42 -32.68
CA LYS A 2 -24.52 21.70 -31.23
C LYS A 2 -23.10 21.47 -30.77
N SER A 3 -22.40 22.53 -30.32
CA SER A 3 -21.12 22.45 -29.69
C SER A 3 -21.23 21.47 -28.51
N LYS A 4 -20.48 20.38 -28.55
CA LYS A 4 -20.30 19.52 -27.38
C LYS A 4 -19.53 20.34 -26.36
N GLU A 5 -20.21 20.84 -25.35
CA GLU A 5 -19.60 21.48 -24.20
C GLU A 5 -18.58 20.52 -23.55
N PRO A 6 -17.48 21.04 -23.04
CA PRO A 6 -16.44 20.23 -22.43
C PRO A 6 -16.90 19.72 -21.06
N LYS A 7 -17.68 18.64 -21.05
CA LYS A 7 -17.99 17.87 -19.81
C LYS A 7 -16.71 17.41 -19.08
N GLU A 8 -15.57 17.47 -19.75
CA GLU A 8 -14.29 16.94 -19.29
C GLU A 8 -13.64 17.71 -18.13
N PHE A 9 -13.95 19.00 -18.00
CA PHE A 9 -13.38 19.80 -16.91
C PHE A 9 -14.16 19.67 -15.59
N VAL A 10 -15.37 19.15 -15.62
CA VAL A 10 -16.25 19.02 -14.45
C VAL A 10 -16.21 17.62 -13.84
N SER A 11 -15.62 16.66 -14.54
CA SER A 11 -15.61 15.25 -14.14
C SER A 11 -14.20 14.74 -13.81
N SER A 12 -14.12 13.62 -13.11
CA SER A 12 -12.88 12.85 -12.90
C SER A 12 -12.26 12.42 -14.23
N LEU A 13 -11.07 11.78 -14.21
CA LEU A 13 -10.40 11.28 -15.40
C LEU A 13 -11.36 10.42 -16.25
N ASN A 14 -11.49 10.76 -17.54
CA ASN A 14 -12.20 9.92 -18.51
C ASN A 14 -11.28 8.78 -18.96
N ILE A 15 -11.46 7.63 -18.35
CA ILE A 15 -10.62 6.45 -18.58
C ILE A 15 -10.73 5.94 -20.02
N ILE A 16 -11.88 6.05 -20.67
CA ILE A 16 -12.06 5.64 -22.07
C ILE A 16 -11.17 6.47 -22.97
N ARG A 17 -11.23 7.79 -22.83
CA ARG A 17 -10.43 8.70 -23.63
C ARG A 17 -8.95 8.51 -23.40
N ASP A 18 -8.52 8.40 -22.14
CA ASP A 18 -7.12 8.13 -21.78
C ASP A 18 -6.61 6.82 -22.41
N ASN A 19 -7.43 5.76 -22.40
CA ASN A 19 -7.10 4.49 -23.05
C ASN A 19 -7.00 4.62 -24.59
N ILE A 20 -7.93 5.34 -25.22
CA ILE A 20 -7.91 5.59 -26.66
C ILE A 20 -6.67 6.41 -27.04
N GLU A 21 -6.32 7.45 -26.27
CA GLU A 21 -5.11 8.24 -26.49
C GLU A 21 -3.82 7.42 -26.32
N LYS A 22 -3.76 6.52 -25.34
CA LYS A 22 -2.64 5.57 -25.18
C LYS A 22 -2.55 4.61 -26.36
N LEU A 23 -3.69 4.08 -26.81
CA LEU A 23 -3.74 3.19 -27.96
C LEU A 23 -3.29 3.90 -29.23
N SER A 24 -3.75 5.15 -29.46
CA SER A 24 -3.35 5.94 -30.64
C SER A 24 -1.86 6.29 -30.68
N LYS A 25 -1.17 6.32 -29.53
CA LYS A 25 0.29 6.50 -29.47
C LYS A 25 1.05 5.26 -29.93
N VAL A 26 0.49 4.06 -29.70
CA VAL A 26 1.11 2.78 -30.08
C VAL A 26 0.72 2.38 -31.52
N PHE A 27 -0.56 2.59 -31.89
CA PHE A 27 -1.14 2.24 -33.17
C PHE A 27 -1.98 3.42 -33.71
N PRO A 28 -1.35 4.46 -34.30
CA PRO A 28 -2.04 5.72 -34.66
C PRO A 28 -3.17 5.56 -35.68
N ASP A 29 -3.04 4.62 -36.60
CA ASP A 29 -4.00 4.34 -37.66
C ASP A 29 -5.21 3.50 -37.23
N THR A 30 -5.17 2.97 -36.01
CA THR A 30 -6.31 2.23 -35.41
C THR A 30 -7.32 3.11 -34.71
N VAL A 31 -7.07 4.42 -34.60
CA VAL A 31 -7.99 5.37 -33.98
C VAL A 31 -8.43 6.41 -35.02
N LYS A 32 -9.72 6.41 -35.35
CA LYS A 32 -10.35 7.33 -36.32
C LYS A 32 -11.52 8.04 -35.63
N ASP A 33 -11.56 9.35 -35.72
CA ASP A 33 -12.65 10.19 -35.17
C ASP A 33 -12.97 9.89 -33.67
N GLY A 34 -11.93 9.56 -32.88
CA GLY A 34 -12.07 9.24 -31.45
C GLY A 34 -12.66 7.86 -31.14
N ALA A 35 -12.80 7.01 -32.15
CA ALA A 35 -13.20 5.60 -32.01
C ALA A 35 -12.08 4.64 -32.46
N VAL A 36 -12.04 3.46 -31.84
CA VAL A 36 -11.07 2.42 -32.18
C VAL A 36 -11.60 1.58 -33.33
N ASP A 37 -10.83 1.50 -34.44
CA ASP A 37 -11.06 0.54 -35.49
C ASP A 37 -10.50 -0.82 -35.07
N VAL A 38 -11.39 -1.68 -34.57
CA VAL A 38 -11.03 -2.98 -34.02
C VAL A 38 -10.39 -3.90 -35.09
N THR A 39 -10.86 -3.85 -36.32
CA THR A 39 -10.31 -4.66 -37.42
C THR A 39 -8.87 -4.28 -37.71
N SER A 40 -8.59 -2.98 -37.83
CA SER A 40 -7.23 -2.47 -38.01
C SER A 40 -6.33 -2.83 -36.83
N LEU A 41 -6.83 -2.75 -35.59
CA LEU A 41 -6.08 -3.14 -34.41
C LEU A 41 -5.73 -4.64 -34.40
N LEU A 42 -6.67 -5.51 -34.75
CA LEU A 42 -6.42 -6.94 -34.85
C LEU A 42 -5.36 -7.27 -35.90
N HIS A 43 -5.37 -6.59 -37.05
CA HIS A 43 -4.32 -6.73 -38.07
C HIS A 43 -2.92 -6.33 -37.54
N HIS A 44 -2.82 -5.21 -36.80
CA HIS A 44 -1.53 -4.81 -36.20
C HIS A 44 -1.03 -5.78 -35.15
N LEU A 45 -1.93 -6.47 -34.45
CA LEU A 45 -1.60 -7.50 -33.46
C LEU A 45 -1.30 -8.87 -34.10
N GLY A 46 -1.39 -8.98 -35.44
CA GLY A 46 -1.19 -10.25 -36.16
C GLY A 46 -2.33 -11.25 -36.01
N LEU A 47 -3.49 -10.76 -35.54
CA LEU A 47 -4.70 -11.57 -35.37
C LEU A 47 -5.61 -11.35 -36.58
N THR A 48 -5.98 -12.43 -37.27
CA THR A 48 -6.95 -12.40 -38.36
C THR A 48 -8.33 -12.83 -37.86
N ASN A 49 -9.39 -12.27 -38.47
CA ASN A 49 -10.78 -12.60 -38.10
C ASN A 49 -11.22 -14.02 -38.49
N ASP A 50 -10.33 -14.85 -39.02
CA ASP A 50 -10.65 -16.20 -39.51
C ASP A 50 -10.55 -17.29 -38.44
N HIS A 51 -10.51 -16.94 -37.17
CA HIS A 51 -10.54 -17.92 -36.12
C HIS A 51 -11.98 -18.20 -35.70
N ASP A 52 -12.42 -19.43 -35.99
CA ASP A 52 -13.48 -20.13 -35.27
C ASP A 52 -13.32 -19.85 -33.77
N GLU A 53 -14.42 -19.74 -33.06
CA GLU A 53 -14.52 -19.45 -31.62
C GLU A 53 -13.48 -20.25 -30.81
N GLU A 54 -12.25 -19.73 -30.69
CA GLU A 54 -11.28 -20.28 -29.75
C GLU A 54 -11.81 -20.04 -28.35
N GLU A 55 -12.01 -21.12 -27.61
CA GLU A 55 -12.41 -21.05 -26.20
C GLU A 55 -11.28 -20.42 -25.38
N PHE A 56 -11.44 -19.15 -25.00
CA PHE A 56 -10.53 -18.47 -24.07
C PHE A 56 -10.99 -18.68 -22.63
N TYR A 57 -10.04 -18.90 -21.73
CA TYR A 57 -10.32 -18.87 -20.29
C TYR A 57 -10.90 -17.51 -19.91
N ASN A 58 -12.12 -17.49 -19.43
CA ASN A 58 -12.80 -16.27 -19.02
C ASN A 58 -13.53 -16.47 -17.68
N PHE A 59 -13.20 -15.64 -16.69
CA PHE A 59 -13.90 -15.62 -15.42
C PHE A 59 -15.08 -14.65 -15.50
N THR A 60 -16.31 -15.16 -15.54
CA THR A 60 -17.52 -14.37 -15.69
C THR A 60 -18.51 -14.56 -14.55
N TRP A 61 -19.31 -13.54 -14.29
CA TRP A 61 -20.43 -13.57 -13.35
C TRP A 61 -21.51 -12.57 -13.80
N LYS A 62 -22.69 -12.66 -13.17
CA LYS A 62 -23.79 -11.73 -13.48
C LYS A 62 -23.47 -10.32 -12.99
N GLY A 63 -23.47 -9.34 -13.87
CA GLY A 63 -23.19 -7.94 -13.57
C GLY A 63 -21.75 -7.50 -13.87
N LYS A 64 -20.87 -8.40 -14.39
CA LYS A 64 -19.50 -8.03 -14.75
C LYS A 64 -19.45 -6.91 -15.80
N LYS A 65 -20.34 -6.95 -16.81
CA LYS A 65 -20.40 -5.92 -17.86
C LYS A 65 -20.73 -4.55 -17.26
N GLU A 66 -21.72 -4.50 -16.40
CA GLU A 66 -22.14 -3.28 -15.69
C GLU A 66 -21.02 -2.77 -14.75
N ALA A 67 -20.33 -3.68 -14.06
CA ALA A 67 -19.17 -3.35 -13.24
C ALA A 67 -18.03 -2.73 -14.06
N ILE A 68 -17.74 -3.25 -15.25
CA ILE A 68 -16.76 -2.66 -16.18
C ILE A 68 -17.24 -1.28 -16.66
N GLN A 69 -18.49 -1.15 -17.09
CA GLN A 69 -19.04 0.12 -17.56
C GLN A 69 -18.98 1.21 -16.48
N SER A 70 -19.26 0.86 -15.23
CA SER A 70 -19.21 1.82 -14.12
C SER A 70 -17.82 2.43 -13.90
N THR A 71 -16.73 1.72 -14.27
CA THR A 71 -15.37 2.27 -14.21
C THR A 71 -15.11 3.34 -15.27
N GLN A 72 -15.89 3.35 -16.34
CA GLN A 72 -15.74 4.27 -17.46
C GLN A 72 -16.53 5.56 -17.26
N GLU A 73 -17.48 5.56 -16.34
CA GLU A 73 -18.27 6.74 -16.00
C GLU A 73 -17.47 7.64 -15.06
N PRO A 74 -17.12 8.88 -15.46
CA PRO A 74 -16.42 9.81 -14.60
C PRO A 74 -17.31 10.28 -13.45
N SER A 75 -16.71 10.60 -12.31
CA SER A 75 -17.42 11.22 -11.20
C SER A 75 -17.57 12.74 -11.44
N GLU A 76 -18.74 13.28 -11.13
CA GLU A 76 -19.03 14.73 -11.09
C GLU A 76 -18.85 15.30 -9.67
N GLY A 77 -18.36 14.50 -8.73
CA GLY A 77 -18.12 14.89 -7.35
C GLY A 77 -16.86 15.71 -7.16
N THR A 78 -16.79 16.34 -6.01
CA THR A 78 -15.63 17.06 -5.52
C THR A 78 -15.36 16.73 -4.07
N LEU A 79 -14.24 17.25 -3.53
CA LEU A 79 -13.87 17.11 -2.13
C LEU A 79 -13.93 18.47 -1.44
N ARG A 80 -14.60 18.53 -0.29
CA ARG A 80 -14.63 19.69 0.59
C ARG A 80 -13.78 19.44 1.81
N LYS A 81 -12.90 20.37 2.12
CA LYS A 81 -12.11 20.32 3.33
C LYS A 81 -12.98 20.56 4.55
N VAL A 82 -12.85 19.69 5.54
CA VAL A 82 -13.60 19.78 6.80
C VAL A 82 -12.72 20.34 7.91
N LYS A 83 -11.53 19.75 8.09
CA LYS A 83 -10.65 20.10 9.20
C LYS A 83 -9.21 19.62 8.93
N ASN A 84 -8.28 20.35 9.50
CA ASN A 84 -6.89 19.93 9.57
C ASN A 84 -6.56 19.56 11.03
N TYR A 85 -5.85 18.47 11.21
CA TYR A 85 -5.34 18.00 12.49
C TYR A 85 -3.81 18.06 12.50
N GLY A 86 -3.23 18.78 13.45
CA GLY A 86 -1.79 18.97 13.55
C GLY A 86 -1.25 20.03 12.57
N ASP A 87 -0.23 19.70 11.79
CA ASP A 87 0.49 20.64 10.96
C ASP A 87 -0.34 21.10 9.76
N LYS A 88 -0.31 22.42 9.47
CA LYS A 88 -1.09 23.00 8.34
C LYS A 88 -0.58 22.57 6.97
N THR A 89 0.66 22.12 6.88
CA THR A 89 1.34 21.74 5.63
C THR A 89 1.46 20.22 5.47
N THR A 90 0.57 19.46 6.11
CA THR A 90 0.59 18.00 6.04
C THR A 90 0.29 17.46 4.63
N LYS A 91 0.93 16.35 4.29
CA LYS A 91 0.69 15.57 3.07
C LYS A 91 -0.23 14.36 3.28
N ASN A 92 -0.70 14.15 4.51
CA ASN A 92 -1.58 13.06 4.86
C ASN A 92 -3.06 13.47 4.71
N LEU A 93 -3.87 12.58 4.12
CA LEU A 93 -5.27 12.81 3.86
C LEU A 93 -6.15 11.75 4.52
N PHE A 94 -7.29 12.19 5.06
CA PHE A 94 -8.40 11.32 5.43
C PHE A 94 -9.65 11.79 4.68
N ILE A 95 -10.24 10.94 3.85
CA ILE A 95 -11.36 11.30 2.99
C ILE A 95 -12.59 10.50 3.41
N GLU A 96 -13.61 11.19 3.86
CA GLU A 96 -14.90 10.60 4.17
C GLU A 96 -15.78 10.57 2.92
N GLY A 97 -16.14 9.39 2.46
CA GLY A 97 -16.97 9.22 1.27
C GLY A 97 -17.04 7.78 0.77
N ASP A 98 -17.88 7.54 -0.23
CA ASP A 98 -17.88 6.29 -0.97
C ASP A 98 -16.53 6.11 -1.66
N ASN A 99 -15.88 5.00 -1.42
CA ASN A 99 -14.52 4.78 -1.90
C ASN A 99 -14.43 4.64 -3.43
N PHE A 100 -15.46 4.14 -4.11
CA PHE A 100 -15.47 4.06 -5.56
C PHE A 100 -15.47 5.46 -6.19
N GLU A 101 -16.32 6.35 -5.69
CA GLU A 101 -16.38 7.73 -6.15
C GLU A 101 -15.11 8.51 -5.79
N VAL A 102 -14.60 8.34 -4.56
CA VAL A 102 -13.35 8.99 -4.14
C VAL A 102 -12.18 8.57 -5.03
N ILE A 103 -12.02 7.26 -5.33
CA ILE A 103 -10.94 6.80 -6.20
C ILE A 103 -11.07 7.39 -7.61
N LYS A 104 -12.29 7.55 -8.15
CA LYS A 104 -12.52 8.24 -9.44
C LYS A 104 -12.07 9.72 -9.39
N ILE A 105 -12.44 10.44 -8.32
CA ILE A 105 -12.07 11.85 -8.13
C ILE A 105 -10.55 12.01 -8.03
N LEU A 106 -9.87 11.10 -7.36
CA LEU A 106 -8.42 11.14 -7.17
C LEU A 106 -7.61 10.81 -8.43
N GLN A 107 -8.22 10.27 -9.51
CA GLN A 107 -7.50 9.82 -10.70
C GLN A 107 -6.60 10.90 -11.30
N LYS A 108 -7.09 12.12 -11.51
CA LYS A 108 -6.29 13.18 -12.12
C LYS A 108 -5.10 13.61 -11.25
N SER A 109 -5.34 13.75 -9.94
CA SER A 109 -4.35 14.30 -9.00
C SER A 109 -3.32 13.28 -8.52
N TYR A 110 -3.68 11.99 -8.46
CA TYR A 110 -2.85 10.94 -7.87
C TYR A 110 -2.51 9.79 -8.83
N GLN A 111 -2.75 9.94 -10.15
CA GLN A 111 -2.32 8.98 -11.15
C GLN A 111 -0.82 8.73 -11.04
N GLU A 112 -0.42 7.44 -10.96
CA GLU A 112 0.96 6.97 -10.84
C GLU A 112 1.78 7.55 -9.66
N LYS A 113 1.10 7.98 -8.58
CA LYS A 113 1.75 8.54 -7.39
C LYS A 113 1.76 7.59 -6.18
N ILE A 114 0.85 6.61 -6.14
CA ILE A 114 0.70 5.71 -5.00
C ILE A 114 1.72 4.56 -5.09
N LYS A 115 2.49 4.36 -4.03
CA LYS A 115 3.45 3.25 -3.95
C LYS A 115 2.80 1.96 -3.48
N LEU A 116 1.95 2.05 -2.48
CA LEU A 116 1.27 0.90 -1.91
C LEU A 116 -0.21 1.19 -1.74
N ILE A 117 -1.05 0.33 -2.30
CA ILE A 117 -2.45 0.21 -1.92
C ILE A 117 -2.51 -0.94 -0.91
N TYR A 118 -2.97 -0.65 0.31
CA TYR A 118 -3.09 -1.64 1.39
C TYR A 118 -4.53 -1.62 1.90
N ILE A 119 -5.29 -2.67 1.63
CA ILE A 119 -6.74 -2.70 1.91
C ILE A 119 -7.18 -3.96 2.64
N ASP A 120 -8.22 -3.78 3.44
CA ASP A 120 -8.94 -4.81 4.17
C ASP A 120 -10.43 -4.73 3.82
N PRO A 121 -10.84 -5.27 2.66
CA PRO A 121 -12.24 -5.22 2.23
C PRO A 121 -13.11 -6.18 3.05
N PRO A 122 -14.45 -6.07 2.98
CA PRO A 122 -15.36 -7.08 3.54
C PRO A 122 -15.06 -8.48 2.99
N TYR A 123 -15.04 -9.50 3.87
CA TYR A 123 -14.69 -10.87 3.49
C TYR A 123 -15.88 -11.70 2.98
N ASN A 124 -17.07 -11.11 3.00
CA ASN A 124 -18.30 -11.77 2.56
C ASN A 124 -18.66 -12.99 3.42
N THR A 125 -18.54 -12.89 4.75
CA THR A 125 -18.82 -13.99 5.69
C THR A 125 -20.32 -14.21 5.95
N GLY A 126 -21.21 -13.56 5.20
CA GLY A 126 -22.66 -13.61 5.37
C GLY A 126 -23.21 -12.62 6.39
N LYS A 127 -22.37 -12.03 7.23
CA LYS A 127 -22.70 -10.95 8.17
C LYS A 127 -22.08 -9.62 7.76
N ASP A 128 -21.19 -9.65 6.79
CA ASP A 128 -20.42 -8.51 6.37
C ASP A 128 -21.25 -7.54 5.55
N PHE A 129 -20.84 -6.31 5.64
CA PHE A 129 -21.35 -5.22 4.87
C PHE A 129 -20.80 -5.30 3.44
N VAL A 130 -21.65 -5.54 2.46
CA VAL A 130 -21.33 -5.39 1.04
C VAL A 130 -22.01 -4.14 0.54
N TYR A 131 -21.23 -3.19 0.04
CA TYR A 131 -21.74 -1.94 -0.51
C TYR A 131 -22.71 -2.23 -1.66
N LYS A 132 -23.89 -1.63 -1.64
CA LYS A 132 -24.83 -1.69 -2.76
C LYS A 132 -24.53 -0.53 -3.70
N ASP A 133 -23.71 -0.79 -4.69
CA ASP A 133 -23.45 0.18 -5.74
C ASP A 133 -24.67 0.28 -6.67
N ASN A 134 -25.34 1.44 -6.65
CA ASN A 134 -26.31 1.76 -7.66
C ASN A 134 -25.60 2.59 -8.73
N TYR A 135 -25.09 1.90 -9.75
CA TYR A 135 -24.20 2.46 -10.79
C TYR A 135 -24.80 3.67 -11.57
N LYS A 136 -26.08 3.98 -11.37
CA LYS A 136 -26.74 5.04 -12.13
C LYS A 136 -26.70 6.44 -11.48
N ASP A 137 -26.39 6.54 -10.16
CA ASP A 137 -26.50 7.83 -9.46
C ASP A 137 -25.75 7.81 -8.11
N ASN A 138 -24.49 7.44 -8.11
CA ASN A 138 -23.71 7.19 -6.88
C ASN A 138 -23.62 8.40 -5.94
N ILE A 139 -23.31 9.58 -6.46
CA ILE A 139 -23.17 10.79 -5.63
C ILE A 139 -24.51 11.24 -5.08
N LYS A 140 -25.56 11.23 -5.90
CA LYS A 140 -26.91 11.62 -5.47
C LYS A 140 -27.45 10.65 -4.42
N ASN A 141 -27.30 9.35 -4.63
CA ASN A 141 -27.64 8.32 -3.64
C ASN A 141 -26.85 8.45 -2.35
N TYR A 142 -25.55 8.76 -2.43
CA TYR A 142 -24.70 9.02 -1.27
C TYR A 142 -25.21 10.24 -0.48
N LEU A 143 -25.46 11.36 -1.16
CA LEU A 143 -25.93 12.60 -0.54
C LEU A 143 -27.33 12.45 0.03
N GLU A 144 -28.26 11.81 -0.69
CA GLU A 144 -29.62 11.54 -0.21
C GLU A 144 -29.60 10.66 1.04
N THR A 145 -28.66 9.73 1.12
CA THR A 145 -28.55 8.81 2.24
C THR A 145 -27.90 9.44 3.47
N THR A 146 -26.92 10.31 3.28
CA THR A 146 -26.24 11.02 4.37
C THR A 146 -27.06 12.20 4.90
N THR A 147 -27.95 12.77 4.09
CA THR A 147 -28.84 13.90 4.51
C THR A 147 -30.17 13.45 5.11
N GLN A 148 -30.65 12.24 4.86
CA GLN A 148 -31.89 11.73 5.40
C GLN A 148 -31.69 11.14 6.81
N LYS A 149 -31.74 11.99 7.82
CA LYS A 149 -31.63 11.61 9.25
C LYS A 149 -32.76 10.71 9.79
N ASP A 150 -33.87 10.49 9.08
CA ASP A 150 -35.10 9.93 9.69
C ASP A 150 -35.83 8.80 8.95
N LYS A 151 -35.28 8.23 7.88
CA LYS A 151 -35.89 7.03 7.30
C LYS A 151 -34.88 5.92 7.21
N LYS A 152 -35.24 4.74 7.80
CA LYS A 152 -34.52 3.47 7.75
C LYS A 152 -33.76 3.30 6.43
N SER A 153 -32.57 3.86 6.36
CA SER A 153 -31.73 3.81 5.17
C SER A 153 -31.22 2.39 5.02
N LYS A 154 -31.67 1.72 3.97
CA LYS A 154 -31.15 0.44 3.52
C LYS A 154 -29.85 0.66 2.73
N LEU A 155 -28.87 1.34 3.32
CA LEU A 155 -27.54 1.46 2.70
C LEU A 155 -26.76 0.14 2.73
N SER A 156 -27.12 -0.70 3.66
CA SER A 156 -26.50 -2.01 3.79
C SER A 156 -27.55 -3.07 4.04
N SER A 157 -27.50 -4.10 3.27
CA SER A 157 -28.07 -5.37 3.67
C SER A 157 -26.91 -6.35 3.80
N ALA A 158 -26.87 -7.07 4.91
CA ALA A 158 -25.99 -8.23 5.00
C ALA A 158 -26.17 -9.10 3.75
N ASN A 159 -25.06 -9.47 3.12
CA ASN A 159 -25.08 -10.38 1.99
C ASN A 159 -25.26 -11.80 2.57
N ILE A 160 -26.48 -12.32 2.56
CA ILE A 160 -26.82 -13.59 3.21
C ILE A 160 -26.49 -14.75 2.27
N ASP A 161 -25.83 -15.79 2.77
CA ASP A 161 -25.43 -17.01 2.05
C ASP A 161 -26.57 -17.69 1.25
N THR A 162 -27.81 -17.52 1.70
CA THR A 162 -28.98 -18.10 1.04
C THR A 162 -29.43 -17.34 -0.22
N THR A 163 -28.81 -16.18 -0.51
CA THR A 163 -29.11 -15.45 -1.74
C THR A 163 -28.29 -16.02 -2.88
N GLY A 164 -28.91 -16.41 -4.02
CA GLY A 164 -28.20 -16.87 -5.22
C GLY A 164 -27.28 -15.84 -5.87
N ARG A 165 -27.02 -14.69 -5.19
CA ARG A 165 -26.15 -13.59 -5.62
C ARG A 165 -25.02 -13.30 -4.64
N PHE A 166 -24.76 -14.20 -3.70
CA PHE A 166 -23.80 -14.01 -2.61
C PHE A 166 -22.42 -13.54 -3.12
N HIS A 167 -21.72 -14.37 -3.89
CA HIS A 167 -20.43 -14.00 -4.47
C HIS A 167 -20.54 -12.90 -5.54
N THR A 168 -21.61 -12.89 -6.31
CA THR A 168 -21.85 -11.91 -7.39
C THR A 168 -21.89 -10.48 -6.85
N ASN A 169 -22.56 -10.24 -5.74
CA ASN A 169 -22.64 -8.91 -5.13
C ASN A 169 -21.27 -8.42 -4.69
N TRP A 170 -20.47 -9.29 -4.09
CA TRP A 170 -19.12 -8.98 -3.67
C TRP A 170 -18.19 -8.69 -4.87
N LEU A 171 -18.26 -9.52 -5.91
CA LEU A 171 -17.48 -9.33 -7.14
C LEU A 171 -17.83 -8.02 -7.85
N ASN A 172 -19.12 -7.68 -7.95
CA ASN A 172 -19.56 -6.40 -8.52
C ASN A 172 -19.07 -5.19 -7.71
N MET A 173 -18.99 -5.30 -6.40
CA MET A 173 -18.44 -4.26 -5.54
C MET A 173 -16.91 -4.12 -5.70
N MET A 174 -16.18 -5.24 -5.70
CA MET A 174 -14.71 -5.23 -5.66
C MET A 174 -14.08 -4.91 -7.01
N TYR A 175 -14.59 -5.50 -8.10
CA TYR A 175 -13.98 -5.39 -9.43
C TYR A 175 -13.76 -3.95 -9.90
N PRO A 176 -14.76 -3.05 -9.88
CA PRO A 176 -14.55 -1.68 -10.35
C PRO A 176 -13.56 -0.90 -9.48
N ARG A 177 -13.56 -1.11 -8.16
CA ARG A 177 -12.62 -0.46 -7.24
C ARG A 177 -11.19 -0.88 -7.50
N LEU A 178 -10.95 -2.17 -7.65
CA LEU A 178 -9.63 -2.73 -7.96
C LEU A 178 -9.14 -2.29 -9.34
N SER A 179 -10.04 -2.28 -10.34
CA SER A 179 -9.72 -1.85 -11.71
C SER A 179 -9.20 -0.41 -11.75
N ILE A 180 -9.98 0.54 -11.24
CA ILE A 180 -9.59 1.97 -11.31
C ILE A 180 -8.44 2.32 -10.36
N SER A 181 -8.30 1.63 -9.22
CA SER A 181 -7.20 1.88 -8.27
C SER A 181 -5.82 1.56 -8.86
N ARG A 182 -5.74 0.63 -9.81
CA ARG A 182 -4.48 0.27 -10.52
C ARG A 182 -3.84 1.47 -11.19
N ASN A 183 -4.62 2.43 -11.72
CA ASN A 183 -4.10 3.62 -12.37
C ASN A 183 -3.37 4.56 -11.40
N LEU A 184 -3.75 4.55 -10.13
CA LEU A 184 -3.11 5.37 -9.10
C LEU A 184 -1.72 4.86 -8.73
N LEU A 185 -1.42 3.57 -8.95
CA LEU A 185 -0.13 2.96 -8.61
C LEU A 185 1.00 3.49 -9.49
N LYS A 186 2.15 3.77 -8.88
CA LYS A 186 3.44 3.93 -9.57
C LYS A 186 3.73 2.69 -10.43
N ALA A 187 4.61 2.79 -11.42
CA ALA A 187 5.00 1.64 -12.24
C ALA A 187 5.52 0.47 -11.38
N ASP A 188 6.28 0.76 -10.31
CA ASP A 188 6.77 -0.21 -9.32
C ASP A 188 5.85 -0.32 -8.08
N GLY A 189 4.61 0.15 -8.18
CA GLY A 189 3.62 0.13 -7.11
C GLY A 189 3.07 -1.26 -6.84
N VAL A 190 2.57 -1.46 -5.63
CA VAL A 190 2.05 -2.74 -5.12
C VAL A 190 0.66 -2.56 -4.55
N ILE A 191 -0.19 -3.56 -4.72
CA ILE A 191 -1.43 -3.70 -3.97
C ILE A 191 -1.34 -4.93 -3.06
N ALA A 192 -1.74 -4.78 -1.79
CA ALA A 192 -1.82 -5.81 -0.78
C ALA A 192 -3.24 -5.85 -0.24
N ILE A 193 -3.90 -7.01 -0.36
CA ILE A 193 -5.32 -7.18 -0.04
C ILE A 193 -5.48 -8.28 0.98
N HIS A 194 -6.04 -7.95 2.14
CA HIS A 194 -6.46 -8.95 3.12
C HIS A 194 -7.72 -9.67 2.64
N ILE A 195 -7.78 -10.97 2.88
CA ILE A 195 -8.93 -11.81 2.57
C ILE A 195 -8.88 -13.11 3.37
N ASP A 196 -10.02 -13.68 3.70
CA ASP A 196 -10.13 -15.01 4.26
C ASP A 196 -10.53 -16.07 3.21
N GLU A 197 -10.87 -17.25 3.66
CA GLU A 197 -11.21 -18.39 2.81
C GLU A 197 -12.45 -18.20 1.93
N HIS A 198 -13.40 -17.30 2.31
CA HIS A 198 -14.67 -17.14 1.62
C HIS A 198 -14.52 -16.63 0.18
N GLU A 199 -13.70 -15.61 -0.02
CA GLU A 199 -13.57 -14.96 -1.33
C GLU A 199 -12.13 -14.98 -1.90
N TYR A 200 -11.19 -15.70 -1.27
CA TYR A 200 -9.81 -15.78 -1.75
C TYR A 200 -9.71 -16.22 -3.22
N ALA A 201 -10.40 -17.30 -3.58
CA ALA A 201 -10.33 -17.84 -4.94
C ALA A 201 -10.93 -16.88 -5.98
N ASN A 202 -11.99 -16.17 -5.64
CA ASN A 202 -12.61 -15.17 -6.49
C ASN A 202 -11.72 -13.93 -6.62
N LEU A 203 -11.13 -13.46 -5.52
CA LEU A 203 -10.19 -12.34 -5.53
C LEU A 203 -8.98 -12.64 -6.40
N GLU A 204 -8.38 -13.81 -6.26
CA GLU A 204 -7.22 -14.20 -7.07
C GLU A 204 -7.52 -14.16 -8.57
N LYS A 205 -8.70 -14.66 -8.99
CA LYS A 205 -9.11 -14.65 -10.39
C LYS A 205 -9.30 -13.23 -10.95
N ILE A 206 -9.97 -12.34 -10.22
CA ILE A 206 -10.12 -10.96 -10.68
C ILE A 206 -8.80 -10.19 -10.66
N MET A 207 -7.91 -10.49 -9.71
CA MET A 207 -6.57 -9.89 -9.67
C MET A 207 -5.68 -10.38 -10.82
N ASN A 208 -5.75 -11.65 -11.19
CA ASN A 208 -5.08 -12.18 -12.38
C ASN A 208 -5.56 -11.49 -13.66
N GLU A 209 -6.86 -11.23 -13.77
CA GLU A 209 -7.43 -10.49 -14.90
C GLU A 209 -6.99 -9.03 -14.93
N LEU A 210 -7.09 -8.31 -13.80
CA LEU A 210 -6.82 -6.88 -13.73
C LEU A 210 -5.32 -6.52 -13.74
N TYR A 211 -4.50 -7.32 -13.08
CA TYR A 211 -3.07 -7.05 -12.90
C TYR A 211 -2.17 -7.92 -13.77
N GLY A 212 -2.67 -9.10 -14.19
CA GLY A 212 -1.92 -10.13 -14.89
C GLY A 212 -1.20 -11.09 -13.93
N GLU A 213 -1.22 -12.39 -14.24
CA GLU A 213 -0.59 -13.44 -13.41
C GLU A 213 0.90 -13.22 -13.20
N ASN A 214 1.61 -12.71 -14.21
CA ASN A 214 3.04 -12.43 -14.13
C ASN A 214 3.40 -11.32 -13.12
N ASN A 215 2.44 -10.49 -12.74
CA ASN A 215 2.61 -9.42 -11.77
C ASN A 215 2.25 -9.85 -10.34
N ARG A 216 1.89 -11.11 -10.13
CA ARG A 216 1.64 -11.66 -8.81
C ARG A 216 2.95 -11.80 -8.03
N LEU A 217 3.05 -11.12 -6.88
CA LEU A 217 4.19 -11.25 -5.96
C LEU A 217 4.05 -12.47 -5.05
N GLY A 218 2.83 -12.89 -4.75
CA GLY A 218 2.52 -14.05 -3.94
C GLY A 218 1.42 -13.81 -2.91
N THR A 219 1.29 -14.75 -2.01
CA THR A 219 0.35 -14.70 -0.88
C THR A 219 1.13 -14.85 0.41
N ILE A 220 0.85 -13.97 1.37
CA ILE A 220 1.33 -14.09 2.74
C ILE A 220 0.18 -14.62 3.59
N VAL A 221 0.43 -15.69 4.31
CA VAL A 221 -0.50 -16.28 5.29
C VAL A 221 -0.18 -15.69 6.65
N TRP A 222 -1.15 -15.00 7.24
CA TRP A 222 -1.06 -14.51 8.59
C TRP A 222 -1.72 -15.49 9.55
N ASP A 223 -0.90 -16.26 10.29
CA ASP A 223 -1.33 -17.15 11.35
C ASP A 223 -1.63 -16.34 12.62
N LYS A 224 -2.90 -16.25 12.99
CA LYS A 224 -3.41 -15.56 14.18
C LYS A 224 -3.20 -16.36 15.47
N ARG A 225 -2.78 -17.62 15.37
CA ARG A 225 -2.63 -18.54 16.50
C ARG A 225 -3.89 -18.70 17.36
N ASN A 226 -5.04 -18.36 16.81
CA ASN A 226 -6.34 -18.45 17.49
C ASN A 226 -7.35 -19.14 16.56
N PRO A 227 -7.47 -20.48 16.61
CA PRO A 227 -8.43 -21.21 15.80
C PRO A 227 -9.85 -20.77 16.16
N LYS A 228 -10.68 -20.52 15.16
CA LYS A 228 -12.11 -20.28 15.36
C LYS A 228 -12.73 -21.52 16.00
N GLY A 229 -13.32 -21.39 17.20
CA GLY A 229 -14.12 -22.45 17.83
C GLY A 229 -15.35 -22.79 16.98
N ASP A 230 -16.02 -23.90 17.28
CA ASP A 230 -17.28 -24.34 16.67
C ASP A 230 -17.28 -24.53 15.15
N SER A 231 -16.13 -24.75 14.51
CA SER A 231 -16.10 -25.08 13.09
C SER A 231 -16.62 -26.50 12.85
N LYS A 232 -17.52 -26.66 11.86
CA LYS A 232 -18.01 -27.99 11.42
C LYS A 232 -16.98 -28.80 10.61
N GLY A 233 -15.79 -28.28 10.45
CA GLY A 233 -14.69 -28.84 9.65
C GLY A 233 -13.34 -28.38 10.16
N ILE A 234 -12.46 -27.94 9.24
CA ILE A 234 -11.17 -27.39 9.59
C ILE A 234 -11.36 -26.02 10.27
N ALA A 235 -10.79 -25.86 11.45
CA ALA A 235 -10.79 -24.60 12.15
C ALA A 235 -9.72 -23.66 11.55
N TYR A 236 -10.14 -22.70 10.74
CA TYR A 236 -9.25 -21.69 10.17
C TYR A 236 -8.71 -20.78 11.27
N GLN A 237 -7.39 -20.66 11.32
CA GLN A 237 -6.68 -19.78 12.26
C GLN A 237 -5.85 -18.71 11.57
N HIS A 238 -6.00 -18.56 10.25
CA HIS A 238 -5.24 -17.63 9.44
C HIS A 238 -6.12 -16.76 8.54
N GLU A 239 -5.53 -15.69 8.09
CA GLU A 239 -6.00 -14.89 6.95
C GLU A 239 -4.92 -14.84 5.89
N SER A 240 -5.30 -14.52 4.68
CA SER A 240 -4.40 -14.37 3.54
C SER A 240 -4.22 -12.89 3.20
N ILE A 241 -3.00 -12.51 2.78
CA ILE A 241 -2.70 -11.20 2.21
C ILE A 241 -2.20 -11.45 0.80
N LEU A 242 -3.00 -11.10 -0.19
CA LEU A 242 -2.69 -11.32 -1.60
C LEU A 242 -1.97 -10.08 -2.16
N LEU A 243 -0.80 -10.27 -2.78
CA LEU A 243 0.04 -9.19 -3.27
C LEU A 243 0.26 -9.25 -4.78
N TYR A 244 0.02 -8.12 -5.46
CA TYR A 244 0.33 -7.89 -6.87
C TYR A 244 1.11 -6.59 -7.03
N CYS A 245 2.04 -6.54 -8.00
CA CYS A 245 2.62 -5.28 -8.44
C CYS A 245 1.96 -4.79 -9.74
N LYS A 246 2.10 -3.51 -10.06
CA LYS A 246 1.61 -2.96 -11.34
C LYS A 246 2.41 -3.49 -12.52
N ASP A 247 3.75 -3.55 -12.39
CA ASP A 247 4.68 -4.11 -13.35
C ASP A 247 5.84 -4.79 -12.63
N ILE A 248 6.02 -6.10 -12.87
CA ILE A 248 7.03 -6.92 -12.19
C ILE A 248 8.47 -6.53 -12.58
N HIS A 249 8.68 -6.05 -13.80
CA HIS A 249 10.00 -5.64 -14.25
C HIS A 249 10.43 -4.34 -13.56
N GLU A 250 9.54 -3.36 -13.48
CA GLU A 250 9.79 -2.12 -12.75
C GLU A 250 9.93 -2.35 -11.24
N PHE A 251 9.09 -3.23 -10.67
CA PHE A 251 9.20 -3.62 -9.27
C PHE A 251 10.57 -4.23 -8.96
N LYS A 252 11.04 -5.21 -9.75
CA LYS A 252 12.33 -5.88 -9.53
C LYS A 252 13.54 -4.96 -9.71
N LYS A 253 13.44 -3.93 -10.56
CA LYS A 253 14.52 -2.93 -10.72
C LYS A 253 14.73 -2.10 -9.46
N LYS A 254 13.66 -1.73 -8.76
CA LYS A 254 13.67 -0.78 -7.65
C LYS A 254 13.58 -1.44 -6.28
N ASN A 255 13.05 -2.66 -6.19
CA ASN A 255 12.76 -3.33 -4.93
C ASN A 255 13.44 -4.68 -4.84
N ALA A 256 14.19 -4.88 -3.78
CA ALA A 256 14.71 -6.20 -3.43
C ALA A 256 13.67 -7.09 -2.73
N PHE A 257 12.51 -6.55 -2.35
CA PHE A 257 11.45 -7.17 -1.55
C PHE A 257 12.03 -7.91 -0.33
N LYS A 258 12.84 -7.18 0.42
CA LYS A 258 13.52 -7.67 1.61
C LYS A 258 13.06 -6.91 2.84
N ARG A 259 13.00 -7.60 3.95
CA ARG A 259 12.76 -7.01 5.27
C ARG A 259 14.01 -7.12 6.14
N VAL A 260 14.11 -6.25 7.12
CA VAL A 260 15.12 -6.41 8.17
C VAL A 260 14.76 -7.64 9.01
N LYS A 261 15.74 -8.48 9.34
CA LYS A 261 15.56 -9.60 10.28
C LYS A 261 15.09 -9.06 11.62
N GLU A 262 13.99 -9.61 12.13
CA GLU A 262 13.25 -9.08 13.28
C GLU A 262 14.10 -8.84 14.52
N ASN A 263 15.06 -9.71 14.77
CA ASN A 263 15.90 -9.67 15.96
C ASN A 263 17.35 -9.27 15.68
N ALA A 264 17.72 -8.91 14.44
CA ALA A 264 19.10 -8.55 14.11
C ALA A 264 19.64 -7.40 14.96
N GLY A 265 18.86 -6.33 15.11
CA GLY A 265 19.23 -5.19 15.96
C GLY A 265 19.42 -5.58 17.42
N LYS A 266 18.53 -6.42 17.98
CA LYS A 266 18.64 -6.92 19.36
C LYS A 266 19.90 -7.77 19.57
N ILE A 267 20.23 -8.61 18.60
CA ILE A 267 21.43 -9.47 18.64
C ILE A 267 22.70 -8.62 18.62
N ILE A 268 22.76 -7.63 17.71
CA ILE A 268 23.91 -6.72 17.60
C ILE A 268 24.05 -5.88 18.88
N ALA A 269 22.96 -5.28 19.36
CA ALA A 269 22.97 -4.47 20.59
C ALA A 269 23.46 -5.29 21.78
N LYS A 270 22.96 -6.53 21.93
CA LYS A 270 23.39 -7.43 23.03
C LYS A 270 24.85 -7.82 22.91
N ALA A 271 25.33 -8.11 21.71
CA ALA A 271 26.74 -8.41 21.50
C ALA A 271 27.64 -7.21 21.87
N ASN A 272 27.29 -6.01 21.41
CA ASN A 272 28.02 -4.78 21.71
C ASN A 272 28.04 -4.47 23.22
N GLU A 273 26.91 -4.64 23.91
CA GLU A 273 26.83 -4.51 25.37
C GLU A 273 27.82 -5.48 26.07
N LEU A 274 27.76 -6.75 25.70
CA LEU A 274 28.63 -7.78 26.29
C LEU A 274 30.12 -7.54 26.01
N VAL A 275 30.47 -7.13 24.80
CA VAL A 275 31.86 -6.79 24.46
C VAL A 275 32.36 -5.61 25.28
N LYS A 276 31.54 -4.56 25.41
CA LYS A 276 31.86 -3.35 26.17
C LYS A 276 32.02 -3.62 27.68
N THR A 277 31.14 -4.44 28.25
CA THR A 277 31.06 -4.62 29.71
C THR A 277 31.94 -5.74 30.23
N LYS A 278 32.16 -6.81 29.43
CA LYS A 278 32.82 -8.05 29.90
C LYS A 278 34.04 -8.49 29.07
N GLY A 279 34.33 -7.72 28.01
CA GLY A 279 35.41 -8.07 27.07
C GLY A 279 35.07 -9.24 26.15
N LEU A 280 35.84 -9.38 25.08
CA LEU A 280 35.54 -10.24 23.93
C LEU A 280 35.40 -11.73 24.29
N SER A 281 36.31 -12.25 25.13
CA SER A 281 36.31 -13.67 25.51
C SER A 281 35.05 -14.09 26.27
N MET A 282 34.58 -13.26 27.20
CA MET A 282 33.37 -13.54 27.97
C MET A 282 32.12 -13.28 27.13
N ALA A 283 32.11 -12.22 26.29
CA ALA A 283 31.03 -11.89 25.38
C ALA A 283 30.69 -13.06 24.43
N ARG A 284 31.70 -13.75 23.88
CA ARG A 284 31.51 -14.94 23.04
C ARG A 284 30.75 -16.07 23.73
N LYS A 285 31.07 -16.34 25.00
CA LYS A 285 30.38 -17.38 25.81
C LYS A 285 28.95 -16.94 26.14
N GLU A 286 28.79 -15.71 26.61
CA GLU A 286 27.51 -15.22 27.07
C GLU A 286 26.51 -14.94 25.94
N LEU A 287 26.95 -14.45 24.79
CA LEU A 287 26.07 -14.29 23.62
C LEU A 287 25.48 -15.63 23.20
N LYS A 288 26.33 -16.69 23.14
CA LYS A 288 25.87 -18.05 22.81
C LYS A 288 24.86 -18.59 23.82
N ALA A 289 25.06 -18.33 25.10
CA ALA A 289 24.13 -18.71 26.17
C ALA A 289 22.81 -17.92 26.11
N TRP A 290 22.90 -16.62 25.84
CA TRP A 290 21.73 -15.76 25.68
C TRP A 290 20.90 -16.15 24.47
N MET A 291 21.51 -16.40 23.30
CA MET A 291 20.84 -16.84 22.06
C MET A 291 20.03 -18.12 22.23
N ARG A 292 20.51 -19.07 23.03
CA ARG A 292 19.78 -20.32 23.31
C ARG A 292 18.45 -20.12 24.03
N LYS A 293 18.36 -19.07 24.85
CA LYS A 293 17.17 -18.74 25.65
C LYS A 293 16.14 -17.93 24.88
N GLN A 294 16.49 -17.41 23.70
CA GLN A 294 15.59 -16.57 22.91
C GLN A 294 14.66 -17.42 22.05
N ASP A 295 13.45 -16.96 21.84
CA ASP A 295 12.52 -17.53 20.84
C ASP A 295 12.74 -16.89 19.46
N PHE A 296 13.96 -17.10 18.94
CA PHE A 296 14.35 -16.60 17.61
C PHE A 296 14.29 -17.71 16.57
N SER A 297 14.14 -17.34 15.30
CA SER A 297 14.20 -18.29 14.19
C SER A 297 15.55 -19.02 14.13
N GLY A 298 15.57 -20.24 13.57
CA GLY A 298 16.81 -21.01 13.42
C GLY A 298 17.89 -20.26 12.63
N GLY A 299 17.49 -19.47 11.64
CA GLY A 299 18.38 -18.62 10.85
C GLY A 299 19.02 -17.51 11.66
N GLU A 300 18.28 -16.90 12.61
CA GLU A 300 18.79 -15.88 13.52
C GLU A 300 19.66 -16.50 14.63
N LYS A 301 19.26 -17.64 15.20
CA LYS A 301 20.05 -18.37 16.22
C LYS A 301 21.43 -18.81 15.73
N ALA A 302 21.62 -18.94 14.41
CA ALA A 302 22.92 -19.24 13.83
C ALA A 302 23.94 -18.10 14.03
N TYR A 303 23.50 -16.84 14.23
CA TYR A 303 24.35 -15.68 14.49
C TYR A 303 24.71 -15.57 15.98
N GLN A 304 25.50 -16.51 16.46
CA GLN A 304 25.89 -16.64 17.88
C GLN A 304 27.38 -16.50 18.15
N LEU A 305 28.17 -16.13 17.13
CA LEU A 305 29.63 -15.99 17.22
C LEU A 305 30.01 -14.52 17.10
N ILE A 306 31.11 -14.13 17.75
CA ILE A 306 31.68 -12.77 17.69
C ILE A 306 33.14 -12.91 17.20
N ASP A 307 33.50 -12.14 16.18
CA ASP A 307 34.86 -12.09 15.64
C ASP A 307 35.82 -11.26 16.52
N GLU A 308 37.09 -11.11 16.08
CA GLU A 308 38.09 -10.32 16.80
C GLU A 308 37.80 -8.82 16.80
N LYS A 309 36.96 -8.34 15.86
CA LYS A 309 36.52 -6.95 15.74
C LYS A 309 35.24 -6.66 16.53
N GLY A 310 34.71 -7.66 17.25
CA GLY A 310 33.45 -7.55 18.00
C GLY A 310 32.19 -7.73 17.13
N LYS A 311 32.32 -8.11 15.85
CA LYS A 311 31.22 -8.29 14.91
C LYS A 311 30.54 -9.63 15.07
N VAL A 312 29.19 -9.63 15.06
CA VAL A 312 28.40 -10.87 15.12
C VAL A 312 28.39 -11.57 13.76
N TYR A 313 28.66 -12.88 13.75
CA TYR A 313 28.65 -13.65 12.51
C TYR A 313 28.13 -15.08 12.71
N ARG A 314 27.88 -15.75 11.58
CA ARG A 314 27.65 -17.19 11.50
C ARG A 314 28.61 -17.81 10.46
N PRO A 315 29.06 -19.06 10.65
CA PRO A 315 29.79 -19.80 9.63
C PRO A 315 28.84 -20.27 8.53
N VAL A 316 29.22 -20.12 7.28
CA VAL A 316 28.49 -20.61 6.11
C VAL A 316 29.42 -21.35 5.20
N SER A 317 29.01 -22.55 4.75
CA SER A 317 29.78 -23.37 3.83
C SER A 317 30.07 -22.62 2.52
N MET A 318 31.31 -22.69 2.07
CA MET A 318 31.77 -22.15 0.78
C MET A 318 31.78 -23.20 -0.33
N ALA A 319 31.19 -24.39 -0.11
CA ALA A 319 31.10 -25.42 -1.14
C ALA A 319 30.13 -25.01 -2.27
N TRP A 320 30.46 -25.45 -3.48
CA TRP A 320 29.62 -25.27 -4.65
C TRP A 320 28.25 -25.92 -4.47
N PRO A 321 27.13 -25.18 -4.65
CA PRO A 321 25.82 -25.68 -4.29
C PRO A 321 25.17 -26.59 -5.34
N ASN A 322 25.60 -26.52 -6.61
CA ASN A 322 24.98 -27.24 -7.71
C ASN A 322 25.41 -28.71 -7.78
N LYS A 323 24.60 -29.58 -8.42
CA LYS A 323 24.91 -30.99 -8.61
C LYS A 323 26.13 -31.22 -9.54
N LYS A 324 26.29 -30.37 -10.58
CA LYS A 324 27.48 -30.37 -11.45
C LYS A 324 28.66 -29.72 -10.73
N GLN A 325 29.88 -30.12 -11.05
CA GLN A 325 31.09 -29.48 -10.52
C GLN A 325 31.19 -28.01 -10.93
N ALA A 326 31.88 -27.22 -10.11
CA ALA A 326 32.23 -25.85 -10.45
C ALA A 326 33.28 -25.83 -11.61
N PRO A 327 33.49 -24.68 -12.27
CA PRO A 327 34.61 -24.48 -13.20
C PRO A 327 35.96 -24.81 -12.56
N ASP A 328 36.94 -25.22 -13.38
CA ASP A 328 38.25 -25.73 -12.90
C ASP A 328 39.01 -24.70 -12.04
N ASP A 329 38.89 -23.42 -12.35
CA ASP A 329 39.48 -22.31 -11.60
C ASP A 329 38.91 -22.12 -10.18
N TYR A 330 37.79 -22.79 -9.85
CA TYR A 330 37.19 -22.78 -8.51
C TYR A 330 37.76 -23.84 -7.56
N PHE A 331 38.85 -24.54 -7.95
CA PHE A 331 39.51 -25.57 -7.14
C PHE A 331 40.85 -25.12 -6.56
N ILE A 332 41.12 -23.82 -6.45
CA ILE A 332 42.36 -23.30 -5.87
C ILE A 332 42.34 -23.49 -4.35
N PRO A 333 43.34 -24.16 -3.74
CA PRO A 333 43.35 -24.38 -2.31
C PRO A 333 43.61 -23.09 -1.52
N LEU A 334 42.89 -22.92 -0.42
CA LEU A 334 43.18 -21.87 0.54
C LEU A 334 44.32 -22.29 1.47
N VAL A 335 45.29 -21.40 1.72
CA VAL A 335 46.40 -21.63 2.62
C VAL A 335 46.04 -21.22 4.03
N HIS A 336 46.22 -22.14 4.99
CA HIS A 336 45.94 -21.87 6.40
C HIS A 336 46.90 -20.79 6.94
N PRO A 337 46.40 -19.73 7.62
CA PRO A 337 47.24 -18.57 7.98
C PRO A 337 48.33 -18.88 8.98
N VAL A 338 48.16 -19.91 9.84
CA VAL A 338 49.14 -20.32 10.88
C VAL A 338 50.06 -21.42 10.39
N THR A 339 49.48 -22.53 9.92
CA THR A 339 50.30 -23.72 9.53
C THR A 339 50.97 -23.60 8.17
N LYS A 340 50.54 -22.61 7.36
CA LYS A 340 51.02 -22.35 5.99
C LYS A 340 50.81 -23.51 5.01
N LYS A 341 49.95 -24.47 5.35
CA LYS A 341 49.58 -25.60 4.51
C LYS A 341 48.23 -25.39 3.83
N ALA A 342 48.00 -26.12 2.75
CA ALA A 342 46.74 -26.07 1.99
C ALA A 342 45.60 -26.72 2.77
N CYS A 343 44.45 -26.04 2.83
CA CYS A 343 43.23 -26.57 3.40
C CYS A 343 42.47 -27.43 2.38
N PRO A 344 41.58 -28.34 2.84
CA PRO A 344 40.74 -29.15 1.97
C PRO A 344 39.83 -28.31 1.08
N ILE A 345 39.79 -28.67 -0.19
CA ILE A 345 38.87 -28.09 -1.17
C ILE A 345 37.55 -28.87 -1.13
N PRO A 346 36.40 -28.23 -1.19
CA PRO A 346 35.12 -28.94 -1.34
C PRO A 346 35.13 -29.86 -2.56
N ALA A 347 34.55 -31.06 -2.45
CA ALA A 347 34.58 -32.09 -3.51
C ALA A 347 34.02 -31.59 -4.87
N ARG A 348 33.16 -30.56 -4.86
CA ARG A 348 32.57 -29.94 -6.05
C ARG A 348 33.10 -28.54 -6.38
N GLY A 349 34.18 -28.11 -5.73
CA GLY A 349 34.81 -26.80 -5.86
C GLY A 349 34.21 -25.75 -4.89
N TRP A 350 34.84 -24.59 -4.89
CA TRP A 350 34.36 -23.45 -4.12
C TRP A 350 33.11 -22.83 -4.73
N ARG A 351 32.33 -22.13 -3.93
CA ARG A 351 31.10 -21.41 -4.35
C ARG A 351 31.41 -20.14 -5.13
N ASN A 352 32.52 -19.52 -4.87
CA ASN A 352 32.89 -18.22 -5.41
C ASN A 352 34.08 -18.31 -6.35
N PRO A 353 34.18 -17.45 -7.39
CA PRO A 353 35.35 -17.37 -8.26
C PRO A 353 36.58 -16.87 -7.50
N PRO A 354 37.81 -17.14 -8.04
CA PRO A 354 39.08 -16.79 -7.40
C PRO A 354 39.18 -15.35 -6.90
N ALA A 355 38.79 -14.37 -7.73
CA ALA A 355 38.82 -12.96 -7.35
C ALA A 355 37.94 -12.63 -6.12
N THR A 356 36.79 -13.32 -5.99
CA THR A 356 35.95 -13.18 -4.79
C THR A 356 36.58 -13.85 -3.59
N MET A 357 37.23 -14.99 -3.76
CA MET A 357 37.95 -15.68 -2.67
C MET A 357 39.11 -14.86 -2.14
N GLU A 358 39.90 -14.22 -3.01
CA GLU A 358 40.98 -13.29 -2.62
C GLU A 358 40.45 -12.11 -1.83
N ARG A 359 39.32 -11.49 -2.27
CA ARG A 359 38.67 -10.42 -1.53
C ARG A 359 38.24 -10.88 -0.14
N LEU A 360 37.59 -12.06 -0.03
CA LEU A 360 37.14 -12.59 1.25
C LEU A 360 38.30 -12.84 2.21
N LEU A 361 39.46 -13.27 1.68
CA LEU A 361 40.69 -13.41 2.46
C LEU A 361 41.20 -12.05 2.96
N LYS A 362 41.30 -11.07 2.07
CA LYS A 362 41.76 -9.73 2.39
C LYS A 362 40.87 -9.05 3.45
N ASP A 363 39.56 -9.26 3.36
CA ASP A 363 38.55 -8.65 4.26
C ASP A 363 38.41 -9.44 5.59
N ASP A 364 39.20 -10.50 5.82
CA ASP A 364 39.13 -11.41 6.99
C ASP A 364 37.74 -12.07 7.13
N LEU A 365 37.10 -12.40 6.00
CA LEU A 365 35.78 -13.04 5.96
C LEU A 365 35.82 -14.56 5.78
N ILE A 366 37.02 -15.19 5.89
CA ILE A 366 37.19 -16.64 5.87
C ILE A 366 37.49 -17.12 7.28
N LEU A 367 36.72 -18.10 7.73
CA LEU A 367 36.92 -18.79 9.01
C LEU A 367 37.72 -20.08 8.78
N PHE A 368 38.95 -20.07 9.19
CA PHE A 368 39.80 -21.27 9.22
C PHE A 368 39.54 -22.11 10.47
N GLY A 369 39.85 -23.40 10.41
CA GLY A 369 39.87 -24.29 11.58
C GLY A 369 41.04 -24.01 12.53
N ALA A 370 41.26 -24.92 13.49
CA ALA A 370 42.44 -24.87 14.35
C ALA A 370 43.74 -25.17 13.57
N ASP A 371 43.61 -25.96 12.52
CA ASP A 371 44.67 -26.37 11.61
C ASP A 371 44.15 -26.49 10.16
N GLU A 372 45.03 -26.89 9.25
CA GLU A 372 44.74 -27.06 7.83
C GLU A 372 43.80 -28.22 7.50
N THR A 373 43.48 -29.12 8.43
CA THR A 373 42.64 -30.30 8.14
C THR A 373 41.15 -29.97 8.02
N THR A 374 40.77 -28.83 8.56
CA THR A 374 39.38 -28.37 8.54
C THR A 374 39.08 -27.54 7.29
N GLN A 375 37.99 -27.88 6.57
CA GLN A 375 37.53 -27.09 5.42
C GLN A 375 37.10 -25.69 5.87
N PRO A 376 37.65 -24.62 5.29
CA PRO A 376 37.30 -23.26 5.63
C PRO A 376 35.84 -22.92 5.33
N ASN A 377 35.24 -22.04 6.14
CA ASN A 377 33.92 -21.51 6.00
C ASN A 377 33.95 -19.98 5.81
N ARG A 378 32.87 -19.39 5.29
CA ARG A 378 32.75 -17.96 5.23
C ARG A 378 32.18 -17.42 6.53
N LYS A 379 32.71 -16.30 7.03
CA LYS A 379 32.10 -15.49 8.08
C LYS A 379 30.98 -14.66 7.44
N TYR A 380 29.73 -14.96 7.73
CA TYR A 380 28.60 -14.14 7.35
C TYR A 380 28.31 -13.16 8.48
N LEU A 381 28.71 -11.90 8.32
CA LEU A 381 28.49 -10.85 9.31
C LEU A 381 27.00 -10.50 9.36
N LEU A 382 26.41 -10.38 10.55
CA LEU A 382 25.00 -10.06 10.71
C LEU A 382 24.69 -8.65 10.18
N GLU A 383 25.56 -7.68 10.44
CA GLU A 383 25.42 -6.30 9.96
C GLU A 383 25.31 -6.18 8.43
N GLU A 384 26.07 -6.99 7.69
CA GLU A 384 26.03 -7.04 6.23
C GLU A 384 24.86 -7.87 5.69
N ASN A 385 24.27 -8.73 6.53
CA ASN A 385 23.22 -9.67 6.18
C ASN A 385 21.96 -9.44 7.03
N MET A 386 21.67 -8.20 7.37
CA MET A 386 20.50 -7.82 8.16
C MET A 386 19.19 -8.06 7.43
N PHE A 387 19.22 -8.10 6.10
CA PHE A 387 18.02 -8.25 5.28
C PHE A 387 17.77 -9.72 4.92
N GLU A 388 16.51 -10.10 4.87
CA GLU A 388 16.02 -11.39 4.39
C GLU A 388 14.85 -11.19 3.43
N ASN A 389 14.54 -12.19 2.62
CA ASN A 389 13.35 -12.15 1.78
C ASN A 389 12.10 -12.12 2.65
N VAL A 390 11.05 -11.42 2.21
CA VAL A 390 9.76 -11.43 2.89
C VAL A 390 9.24 -12.87 2.90
N SER A 391 8.85 -13.35 4.10
CA SER A 391 8.32 -14.70 4.27
C SER A 391 6.85 -14.76 3.82
N SER A 392 6.45 -15.89 3.24
CA SER A 392 5.04 -16.19 2.97
C SER A 392 4.21 -16.47 4.23
N MET A 393 4.83 -16.46 5.42
CA MET A 393 4.15 -16.67 6.70
C MET A 393 4.47 -15.54 7.66
N ILE A 394 3.43 -15.00 8.29
CA ILE A 394 3.51 -14.10 9.44
C ILE A 394 2.87 -14.81 10.63
N TYR A 395 3.64 -15.00 11.69
CA TYR A 395 3.16 -15.53 12.95
C TYR A 395 2.94 -14.38 13.91
N TYR A 396 1.69 -14.04 14.16
CA TYR A 396 1.34 -12.97 15.08
C TYR A 396 -0.03 -13.28 15.71
N GLY A 397 0.00 -13.80 16.95
CA GLY A 397 -1.19 -14.00 17.76
C GLY A 397 -1.50 -12.75 18.60
N GLY A 398 -2.76 -12.47 18.78
CA GLY A 398 -3.24 -11.34 19.56
C GLY A 398 -4.05 -10.33 18.73
N SER A 399 -4.53 -9.31 19.42
CA SER A 399 -5.32 -8.21 18.86
C SER A 399 -4.66 -6.87 19.22
N ASP A 400 -5.08 -5.81 18.57
CA ASP A 400 -4.66 -4.44 18.92
C ASP A 400 -5.52 -3.83 20.05
N ASP A 401 -6.30 -4.63 20.77
CA ASP A 401 -7.19 -4.15 21.83
C ASP A 401 -6.43 -3.34 22.91
N ALA A 402 -5.22 -3.79 23.27
CA ALA A 402 -4.37 -3.07 24.22
C ALA A 402 -3.94 -1.69 23.67
N LYS A 403 -3.54 -1.60 22.40
CA LYS A 403 -3.17 -0.33 21.74
C LYS A 403 -4.38 0.59 21.62
N LEU A 404 -5.56 0.07 21.26
CA LEU A 404 -6.79 0.86 21.18
C LEU A 404 -7.25 1.34 22.55
N LYS A 405 -7.14 0.50 23.58
CA LYS A 405 -7.46 0.87 24.96
C LYS A 405 -6.55 1.98 25.48
N GLU A 406 -5.25 1.90 25.18
CA GLU A 406 -4.29 2.96 25.52
C GLU A 406 -4.65 4.29 24.87
N LEU A 407 -5.13 4.26 23.61
CA LEU A 407 -5.60 5.43 22.89
C LEU A 407 -7.03 5.85 23.27
N ASP A 408 -7.69 5.11 24.16
CA ASP A 408 -9.12 5.29 24.46
C ASP A 408 -10.01 5.30 23.21
N VAL A 409 -9.73 4.42 22.25
CA VAL A 409 -10.52 4.20 21.04
C VAL A 409 -11.25 2.87 21.17
N SER A 410 -12.48 2.78 20.65
CA SER A 410 -13.27 1.55 20.64
C SER A 410 -13.62 1.19 19.20
N PHE A 411 -13.22 -0.01 18.79
CA PHE A 411 -13.56 -0.57 17.49
C PHE A 411 -13.55 -2.09 17.56
N ASP A 412 -14.52 -2.74 16.89
CA ASP A 412 -14.58 -4.19 16.86
C ASP A 412 -13.60 -4.75 15.83
N THR A 413 -12.85 -5.76 16.20
CA THR A 413 -11.94 -6.51 15.32
C THR A 413 -10.99 -5.64 14.46
N PRO A 414 -10.20 -4.72 15.09
CA PRO A 414 -9.23 -3.93 14.33
C PRO A 414 -8.15 -4.84 13.75
N LYS A 415 -7.62 -4.49 12.58
CA LYS A 415 -6.39 -5.12 12.09
C LYS A 415 -5.21 -4.78 13.01
N VAL A 416 -4.19 -5.62 12.98
CA VAL A 416 -3.02 -5.48 13.86
C VAL A 416 -1.98 -4.57 13.20
N VAL A 417 -1.63 -3.47 13.86
CA VAL A 417 -0.64 -2.47 13.41
C VAL A 417 0.69 -3.12 13.04
N ASP A 418 1.19 -4.05 13.85
CA ASP A 418 2.47 -4.70 13.60
C ASP A 418 2.46 -5.60 12.37
N VAL A 419 1.31 -6.18 12.00
CA VAL A 419 1.15 -6.91 10.74
C VAL A 419 1.18 -5.94 9.56
N CYS A 420 0.47 -4.80 9.66
CA CYS A 420 0.50 -3.75 8.64
C CYS A 420 1.94 -3.26 8.40
N LYS A 421 2.69 -2.97 9.46
CA LYS A 421 4.11 -2.54 9.37
C LYS A 421 4.97 -3.56 8.63
N LYS A 422 4.82 -4.87 8.91
CA LYS A 422 5.57 -5.94 8.24
C LYS A 422 5.33 -6.01 6.72
N ILE A 423 4.21 -5.49 6.24
CA ILE A 423 3.89 -5.41 4.80
C ILE A 423 4.35 -4.07 4.21
N ILE A 424 4.11 -2.95 4.90
CA ILE A 424 4.44 -1.60 4.41
C ILE A 424 5.95 -1.40 4.33
N GLU A 425 6.68 -1.81 5.36
CA GLU A 425 8.12 -1.54 5.51
C GLU A 425 8.98 -2.04 4.33
N PRO A 426 8.84 -3.30 3.83
CA PRO A 426 9.66 -3.82 2.74
C PRO A 426 9.28 -3.27 1.36
N ILE A 427 8.11 -2.66 1.20
CA ILE A 427 7.58 -2.16 -0.07
C ILE A 427 7.88 -0.67 -0.25
N CYS A 428 7.67 0.12 0.81
CA CYS A 428 7.71 1.57 0.73
C CYS A 428 9.11 2.14 1.01
N GLN A 429 9.50 3.12 0.21
CA GLN A 429 10.70 3.93 0.38
C GLN A 429 10.34 5.31 0.98
N PRO A 430 11.31 6.10 1.44
CA PRO A 430 11.03 7.45 1.96
C PRO A 430 10.17 8.28 1.01
N HIS A 431 9.21 9.01 1.59
CA HIS A 431 8.24 9.88 0.89
C HIS A 431 7.23 9.16 -0.01
N ASP A 432 7.13 7.83 0.04
CA ASP A 432 6.08 7.10 -0.65
C ASP A 432 4.71 7.30 0.00
N ILE A 433 3.65 7.18 -0.81
CA ILE A 433 2.27 7.31 -0.37
C ILE A 433 1.63 5.93 -0.24
N VAL A 434 0.99 5.68 0.90
CA VAL A 434 0.17 4.49 1.17
C VAL A 434 -1.30 4.88 1.08
N LEU A 435 -2.06 4.22 0.21
CA LEU A 435 -3.50 4.40 0.06
C LEU A 435 -4.24 3.23 0.68
N ASP A 436 -5.23 3.52 1.53
CA ASP A 436 -6.20 2.55 2.04
C ASP A 436 -7.61 3.08 1.82
N PHE A 437 -8.34 2.46 0.89
CA PHE A 437 -9.70 2.88 0.58
C PHE A 437 -10.79 1.99 1.22
N PHE A 438 -10.40 1.16 2.19
CA PHE A 438 -11.25 0.48 3.15
C PHE A 438 -10.73 0.73 4.57
N ALA A 439 -10.49 1.99 4.91
CA ALA A 439 -9.67 2.38 6.06
C ALA A 439 -10.21 1.89 7.42
N GLY A 440 -11.51 1.65 7.55
CA GLY A 440 -12.13 1.20 8.80
C GLY A 440 -11.75 2.10 9.98
N SER A 441 -11.07 1.54 10.96
CA SER A 441 -10.51 2.28 12.11
C SER A 441 -9.15 2.93 11.84
N ALA A 442 -8.72 3.05 10.58
CA ALA A 442 -7.44 3.65 10.15
C ALA A 442 -6.18 2.97 10.74
N THR A 443 -6.18 1.64 10.82
CA THR A 443 -5.01 0.88 11.28
C THR A 443 -3.79 1.12 10.38
N THR A 444 -3.99 1.28 9.07
CA THR A 444 -2.94 1.55 8.09
C THR A 444 -2.25 2.90 8.36
N ALA A 445 -3.02 3.96 8.64
CA ALA A 445 -2.45 5.26 9.01
C ALA A 445 -1.64 5.17 10.32
N HIS A 446 -2.15 4.47 11.33
CA HIS A 446 -1.44 4.22 12.58
C HIS A 446 -0.09 3.51 12.33
N ALA A 447 -0.09 2.48 11.47
CA ALA A 447 1.14 1.75 11.11
C ALA A 447 2.15 2.66 10.38
N VAL A 448 1.69 3.54 9.48
CA VAL A 448 2.53 4.52 8.79
C VAL A 448 3.17 5.49 9.78
N LEU A 449 2.41 6.05 10.72
CA LEU A 449 2.93 6.97 11.74
C LEU A 449 3.95 6.29 12.67
N GLU A 450 3.71 5.04 13.11
CA GLU A 450 4.68 4.27 13.90
C GLU A 450 5.96 3.94 13.10
N LEU A 451 5.86 3.67 11.78
CA LEU A 451 7.02 3.45 10.91
C LEU A 451 7.84 4.72 10.73
N ASN A 452 7.19 5.87 10.61
CA ASN A 452 7.87 7.15 10.51
C ASN A 452 8.63 7.46 11.80
N GLN A 453 8.05 7.19 12.98
CA GLN A 453 8.72 7.33 14.28
C GLN A 453 9.93 6.41 14.40
N GLY A 454 9.79 5.12 14.05
CA GLY A 454 10.85 4.13 14.22
C GLY A 454 12.00 4.24 13.21
N ASN A 455 11.67 4.49 11.93
CA ASN A 455 12.62 4.36 10.82
C ASN A 455 12.86 5.66 10.06
N GLN A 456 12.24 6.78 10.44
CA GLN A 456 12.32 8.11 9.79
C GLN A 456 12.03 8.08 8.28
N LYS A 457 11.15 7.17 7.83
CA LYS A 457 10.83 6.98 6.39
C LYS A 457 10.05 8.15 5.79
N GLN A 458 9.38 8.96 6.59
CA GLN A 458 8.54 10.08 6.13
C GLN A 458 7.49 9.64 5.09
N LEU A 459 6.85 8.50 5.32
CA LEU A 459 5.76 8.01 4.49
C LEU A 459 4.54 8.90 4.66
N ASN A 460 3.73 9.00 3.60
CA ASN A 460 2.44 9.67 3.66
C ASN A 460 1.29 8.67 3.47
N PHE A 461 0.11 9.04 3.91
CA PHE A 461 -1.06 8.20 3.76
C PHE A 461 -2.27 8.95 3.17
N ILE A 462 -3.10 8.21 2.46
CA ILE A 462 -4.45 8.62 2.04
C ILE A 462 -5.40 7.54 2.54
N MET A 463 -6.26 7.89 3.50
CA MET A 463 -7.29 7.00 4.04
C MET A 463 -8.64 7.38 3.46
N VAL A 464 -9.42 6.40 3.01
CA VAL A 464 -10.79 6.63 2.54
C VAL A 464 -11.75 5.73 3.32
N GLN A 465 -12.78 6.33 3.90
CA GLN A 465 -13.79 5.61 4.67
C GLN A 465 -15.19 6.14 4.40
N ILE A 466 -16.11 5.24 4.10
CA ILE A 466 -17.53 5.57 4.01
C ILE A 466 -18.06 5.93 5.41
N PRO A 467 -18.92 6.98 5.56
CA PRO A 467 -19.52 7.37 6.83
C PRO A 467 -20.63 6.41 7.24
N GLU A 468 -20.27 5.18 7.57
CA GLU A 468 -21.20 4.16 8.02
C GLU A 468 -21.67 4.44 9.45
N PRO A 469 -22.99 4.48 9.72
CA PRO A 469 -23.52 4.72 11.04
C PRO A 469 -23.22 3.57 12.02
N ILE A 470 -22.73 3.92 13.20
CA ILE A 470 -22.49 2.97 14.27
C ILE A 470 -23.80 2.66 15.00
N ALA A 471 -24.09 1.39 15.21
CA ALA A 471 -25.29 0.96 15.93
C ALA A 471 -25.28 1.47 17.38
N LYS A 472 -26.42 2.00 17.88
CA LYS A 472 -26.54 2.60 19.23
C LYS A 472 -26.13 1.69 20.39
N LYS A 473 -26.22 0.37 20.19
CA LYS A 473 -25.82 -0.63 21.19
C LYS A 473 -24.28 -0.85 21.29
N HIS A 474 -23.54 -0.33 20.34
CA HIS A 474 -22.10 -0.49 20.21
C HIS A 474 -21.33 0.34 21.24
N GLU A 475 -20.20 -0.17 21.74
CA GLU A 475 -19.35 0.56 22.68
C GLU A 475 -18.78 1.86 22.07
N ALA A 476 -18.44 1.84 20.80
CA ALA A 476 -17.99 3.03 20.08
C ALA A 476 -19.07 4.14 20.08
N TYR A 477 -20.36 3.78 19.91
CA TYR A 477 -21.46 4.75 19.97
C TYR A 477 -21.60 5.34 21.38
N LYS A 478 -21.45 4.54 22.44
CA LYS A 478 -21.49 5.01 23.84
C LYS A 478 -20.34 5.97 24.15
N LYS A 479 -19.20 5.85 23.45
CA LYS A 479 -18.07 6.78 23.53
C LYS A 479 -18.27 8.07 22.73
N GLY A 480 -19.39 8.22 22.04
CA GLY A 480 -19.77 9.43 21.30
C GLY A 480 -19.50 9.38 19.79
N TYR A 481 -18.92 8.31 19.25
CA TYR A 481 -18.75 8.14 17.81
C TYR A 481 -20.09 7.82 17.14
N GLN A 482 -20.44 8.53 16.10
CA GLN A 482 -21.67 8.29 15.33
C GLN A 482 -21.39 7.47 14.06
N LEU A 483 -20.23 7.67 13.46
CA LEU A 483 -19.80 7.07 12.20
C LEU A 483 -18.49 6.29 12.40
N ILE A 484 -18.27 5.29 11.54
CA ILE A 484 -17.00 4.55 11.55
C ILE A 484 -15.84 5.48 11.19
N SER A 485 -16.04 6.44 10.28
CA SER A 485 -15.04 7.47 9.95
C SER A 485 -14.61 8.31 11.16
N ASP A 486 -15.53 8.60 12.11
CA ASP A 486 -15.20 9.33 13.35
C ASP A 486 -14.15 8.57 14.17
N VAL A 487 -14.29 7.24 14.25
CA VAL A 487 -13.34 6.39 14.97
C VAL A 487 -11.95 6.43 14.33
N GLY A 488 -11.89 6.32 13.00
CA GLY A 488 -10.63 6.38 12.25
C GLY A 488 -9.92 7.72 12.41
N ILE A 489 -10.66 8.83 12.27
CA ILE A 489 -10.14 10.19 12.43
C ILE A 489 -9.59 10.40 13.85
N ASP A 490 -10.36 10.01 14.87
CA ASP A 490 -9.93 10.17 16.26
C ASP A 490 -8.73 9.30 16.60
N ARG A 491 -8.67 8.04 16.09
CA ARG A 491 -7.50 7.18 16.26
C ARG A 491 -6.24 7.83 15.72
N VAL A 492 -6.26 8.32 14.47
CA VAL A 492 -5.09 8.97 13.86
C VAL A 492 -4.68 10.21 14.65
N ASN A 493 -5.66 11.02 15.09
CA ASN A 493 -5.41 12.19 15.92
C ASN A 493 -4.76 11.84 17.27
N LYS A 494 -5.22 10.79 17.95
CA LYS A 494 -4.65 10.33 19.21
C LYS A 494 -3.25 9.72 19.05
N VAL A 495 -3.01 9.01 17.95
CA VAL A 495 -1.68 8.47 17.64
C VAL A 495 -0.67 9.59 17.44
N GLN A 496 -1.00 10.63 16.64
CA GLN A 496 -0.09 11.76 16.46
C GLN A 496 0.21 12.49 17.79
N GLN A 497 -0.81 12.66 18.64
CA GLN A 497 -0.63 13.28 19.95
C GLN A 497 0.27 12.45 20.86
N LYS A 498 0.09 11.12 20.84
CA LYS A 498 0.94 10.18 21.58
C LYS A 498 2.39 10.27 21.14
N ILE A 499 2.65 10.24 19.84
CA ILE A 499 4.01 10.35 19.28
C ILE A 499 4.65 11.68 19.67
N ARG A 500 3.92 12.81 19.57
CA ARG A 500 4.44 14.13 19.99
C ARG A 500 4.80 14.18 21.48
N LYS A 501 4.07 13.46 22.31
CA LYS A 501 4.33 13.37 23.75
C LYS A 501 5.53 12.46 24.08
N GLU A 502 5.66 11.33 23.38
CA GLU A 502 6.70 10.33 23.65
C GLU A 502 8.05 10.68 23.05
N ASP A 503 8.07 11.35 21.90
CA ASP A 503 9.29 11.69 21.16
C ASP A 503 9.21 13.11 20.58
N PRO A 504 9.17 14.13 21.44
CA PRO A 504 9.02 15.53 21.01
C PRO A 504 10.14 16.03 20.10
N GLU A 505 11.38 15.57 20.32
CA GLU A 505 12.53 16.00 19.52
C GLU A 505 12.48 15.55 18.06
N ASN A 506 11.90 14.37 17.79
CA ASN A 506 11.76 13.86 16.43
C ASN A 506 10.39 14.16 15.84
N ALA A 507 9.38 14.43 16.67
CA ALA A 507 8.03 14.76 16.21
C ALA A 507 8.00 15.98 15.27
N ASP A 508 8.83 16.99 15.53
CA ASP A 508 8.93 18.20 14.69
C ASP A 508 9.58 17.95 13.31
N LYS A 509 10.23 16.79 13.14
CA LYS A 509 10.84 16.36 11.86
C LYS A 509 9.93 15.48 11.03
N MET A 510 8.78 15.08 11.58
CA MET A 510 7.83 14.15 10.96
C MET A 510 6.55 14.88 10.57
N ASP A 511 5.97 14.50 9.42
CA ASP A 511 4.61 14.90 9.08
C ASP A 511 3.63 14.01 9.86
N LEU A 512 3.18 14.50 11.02
CA LEU A 512 2.21 13.83 11.89
C LEU A 512 0.79 14.33 11.68
N GLY A 513 0.62 15.47 10.99
CA GLY A 513 -0.70 16.04 10.71
C GLY A 513 -1.47 15.24 9.65
N PHE A 514 -2.75 15.58 9.48
CA PHE A 514 -3.56 15.13 8.36
C PHE A 514 -4.75 16.07 8.12
N THR A 515 -5.19 16.14 6.85
CA THR A 515 -6.35 16.93 6.46
C THR A 515 -7.54 16.01 6.19
N VAL A 516 -8.69 16.36 6.76
CA VAL A 516 -9.95 15.64 6.55
C VAL A 516 -10.75 16.33 5.45
N PHE A 517 -11.14 15.54 4.45
CA PHE A 517 -12.06 15.93 3.39
C PHE A 517 -13.34 15.10 3.43
N LYS A 518 -14.42 15.65 2.85
CA LYS A 518 -15.67 14.92 2.59
C LYS A 518 -16.01 15.03 1.11
N ILE A 519 -16.53 13.93 0.56
CA ILE A 519 -17.09 13.96 -0.79
C ILE A 519 -18.34 14.83 -0.82
N SER A 520 -18.49 15.59 -1.88
CA SER A 520 -19.64 16.50 -2.12
C SER A 520 -19.97 16.54 -3.61
N SER A 521 -21.15 17.05 -3.95
CA SER A 521 -21.43 17.49 -5.32
C SER A 521 -20.52 18.65 -5.72
N SER A 522 -20.24 18.79 -7.01
CA SER A 522 -19.50 19.92 -7.56
C SER A 522 -20.01 21.27 -7.02
N ASN A 523 -19.10 22.17 -6.72
CA ASN A 523 -19.43 23.56 -6.33
C ASN A 523 -19.77 24.41 -7.54
N ILE A 524 -19.47 23.94 -8.76
CA ILE A 524 -19.56 24.70 -10.01
C ILE A 524 -20.65 24.09 -10.89
N LYS A 525 -21.67 24.87 -11.26
CA LYS A 525 -22.81 24.44 -12.08
C LYS A 525 -22.42 24.22 -13.55
N SER A 526 -21.53 25.07 -14.06
CA SER A 526 -21.03 24.99 -15.43
C SER A 526 -19.61 25.55 -15.51
N TRP A 527 -18.77 24.92 -16.31
CA TRP A 527 -17.41 25.36 -16.59
C TRP A 527 -17.35 26.00 -17.97
N SER A 528 -16.69 27.16 -18.09
CA SER A 528 -16.33 27.77 -19.36
C SER A 528 -14.82 27.92 -19.43
N GLN A 529 -14.22 27.45 -20.52
CA GLN A 529 -12.80 27.62 -20.83
C GLN A 529 -12.65 28.72 -21.88
N ASN A 530 -11.77 29.66 -21.64
CA ASN A 530 -11.43 30.70 -22.59
C ASN A 530 -10.34 30.21 -23.56
N GLU A 531 -10.17 30.91 -24.69
CA GLU A 531 -9.17 30.57 -25.73
C GLU A 531 -7.72 30.59 -25.21
N ASP A 532 -7.44 31.28 -24.12
CA ASP A 532 -6.14 31.38 -23.45
C ASP A 532 -5.92 30.33 -22.33
N ASP A 533 -6.72 29.26 -22.31
CA ASP A 533 -6.69 28.22 -21.28
C ASP A 533 -7.06 28.69 -19.87
N SER A 534 -7.51 29.94 -19.73
CA SER A 534 -8.02 30.41 -18.45
C SER A 534 -9.44 29.92 -18.19
N ILE A 535 -9.75 29.63 -16.93
CA ILE A 535 -11.09 29.23 -16.51
C ILE A 535 -11.75 30.44 -15.83
N SER A 536 -12.87 30.89 -16.37
CA SER A 536 -13.69 31.92 -15.74
C SER A 536 -14.81 31.32 -14.93
N ILE A 537 -14.79 31.52 -13.62
CA ILE A 537 -15.86 31.14 -12.71
C ILE A 537 -16.56 32.41 -12.25
N THR A 538 -17.82 32.57 -12.61
CA THR A 538 -18.64 33.70 -12.16
C THR A 538 -19.53 33.28 -10.99
N PRO A 539 -20.00 34.21 -10.14
CA PRO A 539 -20.89 33.86 -9.03
C PRO A 539 -22.17 33.12 -9.48
N GLN A 540 -22.65 33.37 -10.72
CA GLN A 540 -23.84 32.70 -11.27
C GLN A 540 -23.57 31.20 -11.55
N ASN A 541 -22.32 30.81 -11.76
CA ASN A 541 -21.91 29.43 -12.05
C ASN A 541 -21.68 28.61 -10.77
N LEU A 542 -21.84 29.24 -9.61
CA LEU A 542 -21.60 28.55 -8.33
C LEU A 542 -22.89 27.99 -7.74
N ASN A 543 -22.73 26.91 -7.00
CA ASN A 543 -23.76 26.40 -6.13
C ASN A 543 -23.84 27.25 -4.84
N GLU A 544 -25.04 27.40 -4.29
CA GLU A 544 -25.23 28.10 -3.02
C GLU A 544 -24.44 27.42 -1.90
N HIS A 545 -23.84 28.22 -0.99
CA HIS A 545 -23.13 27.79 0.20
C HIS A 545 -21.74 27.15 -0.02
N CYS A 546 -21.05 27.38 -1.15
CA CYS A 546 -19.63 27.02 -1.29
C CYS A 546 -18.72 28.14 -0.80
N THR A 547 -17.59 27.75 -0.21
CA THR A 547 -16.52 28.67 0.20
C THR A 547 -15.48 28.84 -0.91
N GLU A 548 -14.65 29.91 -0.83
CA GLU A 548 -13.50 30.07 -1.74
C GLU A 548 -12.54 28.87 -1.64
N GLU A 549 -12.34 28.31 -0.45
CA GLU A 549 -11.50 27.14 -0.22
C GLU A 549 -12.06 25.88 -0.92
N ASP A 550 -13.39 25.67 -0.90
CA ASP A 550 -14.06 24.56 -1.61
C ASP A 550 -13.79 24.62 -3.12
N ILE A 551 -13.85 25.82 -3.67
CA ILE A 551 -13.60 26.05 -5.10
C ILE A 551 -12.14 25.83 -5.46
N ILE A 552 -11.22 26.27 -4.61
CA ILE A 552 -9.78 26.02 -4.82
C ILE A 552 -9.50 24.52 -4.89
N TYR A 553 -10.00 23.73 -3.93
CA TYR A 553 -9.80 22.28 -3.94
C TYR A 553 -10.44 21.61 -5.15
N GLU A 554 -11.60 22.07 -5.60
CA GLU A 554 -12.23 21.56 -6.81
C GLU A 554 -11.39 21.86 -8.06
N ILE A 555 -10.85 23.08 -8.17
CA ILE A 555 -9.93 23.45 -9.26
C ILE A 555 -8.66 22.57 -9.22
N LEU A 556 -8.11 22.31 -8.04
CA LEU A 556 -6.93 21.42 -7.90
C LEU A 556 -7.22 20.03 -8.45
N LEU A 557 -8.35 19.44 -8.07
CA LEU A 557 -8.79 18.13 -8.57
C LEU A 557 -8.96 18.12 -10.09
N GLN A 558 -9.62 19.16 -10.64
CA GLN A 558 -9.87 19.27 -12.07
C GLN A 558 -8.58 19.45 -12.89
N ARG A 559 -7.61 20.18 -12.35
CA ARG A 559 -6.30 20.40 -12.95
C ARG A 559 -5.30 19.27 -12.69
N GLY A 560 -5.67 18.23 -11.92
CA GLY A 560 -4.78 17.12 -11.57
C GLY A 560 -3.65 17.53 -10.62
N LEU A 561 -3.87 18.60 -9.84
CA LEU A 561 -2.91 19.09 -8.87
C LEU A 561 -3.07 18.38 -7.52
N ASP A 562 -1.99 18.31 -6.75
CA ASP A 562 -1.99 17.67 -5.45
C ASP A 562 -2.81 18.48 -4.44
N LEU A 563 -3.67 17.82 -3.68
CA LEU A 563 -4.50 18.44 -2.65
C LEU A 563 -3.72 19.00 -1.45
N THR A 564 -2.45 18.61 -1.33
CA THR A 564 -1.57 19.02 -0.22
C THR A 564 -0.69 20.21 -0.57
N LEU A 565 -0.88 20.81 -1.74
CA LEU A 565 -0.14 22.02 -2.14
C LEU A 565 -0.42 23.18 -1.17
N PRO A 566 0.61 23.95 -0.80
CA PRO A 566 0.42 25.12 0.05
C PRO A 566 -0.46 26.16 -0.66
N ILE A 567 -1.43 26.68 0.06
CA ILE A 567 -2.33 27.76 -0.40
C ILE A 567 -2.00 29.01 0.42
N LYS A 568 -1.52 30.06 -0.23
CA LYS A 568 -1.18 31.36 0.39
C LYS A 568 -2.10 32.44 -0.16
N GLU A 569 -2.62 33.29 0.72
CA GLU A 569 -3.38 34.47 0.34
C GLU A 569 -2.40 35.62 0.10
N GLU A 570 -2.49 36.25 -1.06
CA GLU A 570 -1.64 37.38 -1.49
C GLU A 570 -2.53 38.51 -2.00
N THR A 571 -2.02 39.73 -1.99
CA THR A 571 -2.67 40.89 -2.61
C THR A 571 -1.88 41.33 -3.84
N ILE A 572 -2.45 41.18 -5.03
CA ILE A 572 -1.84 41.58 -6.30
C ILE A 572 -2.66 42.70 -6.92
N LYS A 573 -2.06 43.86 -7.13
CA LYS A 573 -2.73 45.07 -7.68
C LYS A 573 -4.01 45.45 -6.93
N GLY A 574 -4.03 45.29 -5.60
CA GLY A 574 -5.17 45.61 -4.76
C GLY A 574 -6.29 44.56 -4.75
N LYS A 575 -6.12 43.42 -5.44
CA LYS A 575 -7.05 42.30 -5.46
C LYS A 575 -6.51 41.13 -4.63
N LYS A 576 -7.41 40.46 -3.93
CA LYS A 576 -7.10 39.23 -3.20
C LYS A 576 -6.90 38.08 -4.20
N VAL A 577 -5.78 37.39 -4.10
CA VAL A 577 -5.40 36.27 -4.96
C VAL A 577 -4.88 35.11 -4.10
N PHE A 578 -5.26 33.90 -4.43
CA PHE A 578 -4.71 32.70 -3.84
C PHE A 578 -3.56 32.18 -4.70
N ASN A 579 -2.36 32.15 -4.12
CA ASN A 579 -1.17 31.52 -4.69
C ASN A 579 -1.10 30.07 -4.21
N VAL A 580 -1.23 29.12 -5.13
CA VAL A 580 -1.23 27.69 -4.85
C VAL A 580 0.07 27.08 -5.38
N GLY A 581 0.76 26.32 -4.52
CA GLY A 581 1.98 25.61 -4.89
C GLY A 581 3.15 26.53 -5.22
N ASP A 582 3.25 27.67 -4.49
CA ASP A 582 4.33 28.66 -4.65
C ASP A 582 4.49 29.17 -6.10
N GLY A 583 3.39 29.56 -6.71
CA GLY A 583 3.34 30.12 -8.06
C GLY A 583 2.91 29.16 -9.17
N LEU A 584 2.53 27.94 -8.81
CA LEU A 584 2.04 26.96 -9.78
C LEU A 584 0.66 27.34 -10.35
N LEU A 585 -0.21 27.93 -9.51
CA LEU A 585 -1.54 28.38 -9.89
C LEU A 585 -1.92 29.64 -9.09
N TYR A 586 -2.51 30.61 -9.78
CA TYR A 586 -3.08 31.80 -9.17
C TYR A 586 -4.60 31.84 -9.38
N ILE A 587 -5.35 32.00 -8.31
CA ILE A 587 -6.81 32.05 -8.33
C ILE A 587 -7.25 33.39 -7.75
N ASN A 588 -7.96 34.21 -8.54
CA ASN A 588 -8.53 35.47 -8.04
C ASN A 588 -9.67 35.17 -7.06
N SER A 589 -9.71 35.90 -5.94
CA SER A 589 -10.86 35.86 -5.04
C SER A 589 -12.12 36.34 -5.75
N MET A 590 -13.25 35.70 -5.44
CA MET A 590 -14.54 36.09 -6.03
C MET A 590 -15.13 37.35 -5.41
N ASN A 591 -14.62 37.78 -4.28
CA ASN A 591 -15.07 38.93 -3.53
C ASN A 591 -14.21 40.17 -3.80
N SER A 592 -13.39 40.16 -4.84
CA SER A 592 -12.45 41.26 -5.16
C SER A 592 -12.85 42.05 -6.43
#